data_10d5ab2029b0416c2cabbf5341e35992
#
_entry.id   10d5ab2029b0416c2cabbf5341e35992
#
_cell.length_a   1.000
_cell.length_b   1.000
_cell.length_c   1.000
_cell.angle_alpha   90.00
_cell.angle_beta   90.00
_cell.angle_gamma   90.00
#
_symmetry.space_group_name_H-M   'P 1'
#
loop_
_entity.id
_entity.type
_entity.pdbx_description
1 polymer ?
#
loop_
_entity_poly.entity_id
_entity_poly.type
_entity_poly.pdbx_seq_one_letter_code
_entity_poly.pdbx_strand_id
1 'polypeptide(L)'
;MAGETRYRQTGMTLIEVLVSVLILAIGLLGAAAIQLNALKYTDSSAMTSQASFIAYDMMDRIRANVDGNASANGSTNVLATYNLPNLDAAPAANLNKARDQDLFDFKDNIGNFASASGTGSIVVSDSTLVTITIGWSDNRAAGASNQATGSPAATPVPRSFQLVSRIGVNP
;
A
#
# COMPACT_ATOMS: atom_id res chain seq x y z
N MET A 1 29.80 30.87 -64.01
CA MET A 1 29.59 29.41 -63.98
C MET A 1 29.77 28.99 -62.55
N ALA A 2 28.69 28.68 -61.86
CA ALA A 2 28.69 28.21 -60.49
C ALA A 2 28.77 26.68 -60.55
N GLY A 3 29.88 26.11 -60.00
CA GLY A 3 30.05 24.66 -59.96
C GLY A 3 29.18 24.04 -58.86
N GLU A 4 28.21 23.21 -59.26
CA GLU A 4 27.40 22.39 -58.34
C GLU A 4 28.32 21.30 -57.73
N THR A 5 28.55 21.41 -56.41
CA THR A 5 29.21 20.35 -55.64
C THR A 5 28.20 19.20 -55.45
N ARG A 6 28.34 18.14 -56.25
CA ARG A 6 27.58 16.90 -56.05
C ARG A 6 28.08 16.19 -54.78
N TYR A 7 27.28 16.22 -53.70
CA TYR A 7 27.53 15.38 -52.55
C TYR A 7 27.35 13.90 -52.93
N ARG A 8 28.45 13.13 -52.84
CA ARG A 8 28.39 11.68 -53.05
C ARG A 8 27.67 11.06 -51.88
N GLN A 9 26.48 10.48 -52.09
CA GLN A 9 25.81 9.63 -51.14
C GLN A 9 26.65 8.34 -50.99
N THR A 10 27.21 8.15 -49.78
CA THR A 10 27.82 6.87 -49.39
C THR A 10 26.71 5.96 -48.87
N GLY A 11 26.50 4.81 -49.50
CA GLY A 11 25.55 3.82 -49.03
C GLY A 11 25.97 3.23 -47.68
N MET A 12 24.97 3.04 -46.79
CA MET A 12 25.17 2.40 -45.49
C MET A 12 25.58 0.94 -45.67
N THR A 13 26.55 0.47 -44.92
CA THR A 13 26.99 -0.94 -44.98
C THR A 13 26.04 -1.85 -44.21
N LEU A 14 25.90 -3.09 -44.62
CA LEU A 14 25.02 -4.08 -43.97
C LEU A 14 25.43 -4.30 -42.48
N ILE A 15 26.73 -4.23 -42.19
CA ILE A 15 27.27 -4.36 -40.83
C ILE A 15 26.89 -3.16 -39.93
N GLU A 16 26.84 -1.97 -40.51
CA GLU A 16 26.47 -0.76 -39.77
C GLU A 16 25.00 -0.81 -39.31
N VAL A 17 24.13 -1.34 -40.17
CA VAL A 17 22.71 -1.57 -39.80
C VAL A 17 22.60 -2.63 -38.70
N LEU A 18 23.34 -3.75 -38.81
CA LEU A 18 23.32 -4.80 -37.80
C LEU A 18 23.82 -4.32 -36.46
N VAL A 19 24.91 -3.55 -36.41
CA VAL A 19 25.43 -2.97 -35.15
C VAL A 19 24.48 -1.96 -34.57
N SER A 20 23.87 -1.12 -35.41
CA SER A 20 22.87 -0.13 -34.96
C SER A 20 21.65 -0.76 -34.32
N VAL A 21 21.10 -1.84 -34.95
CA VAL A 21 19.99 -2.61 -34.42
C VAL A 21 20.36 -3.32 -33.12
N LEU A 22 21.57 -3.86 -33.02
CA LEU A 22 22.08 -4.49 -31.80
C LEU A 22 22.13 -3.49 -30.62
N ILE A 23 22.71 -2.33 -30.86
CA ILE A 23 22.79 -1.27 -29.80
C ILE A 23 21.39 -0.81 -29.40
N LEU A 24 20.49 -0.61 -30.37
CA LEU A 24 19.11 -0.25 -30.13
C LEU A 24 18.39 -1.31 -29.27
N ALA A 25 18.57 -2.60 -29.60
CA ALA A 25 17.96 -3.70 -28.85
C ALA A 25 18.42 -3.74 -27.39
N ILE A 26 19.73 -3.57 -27.14
CA ILE A 26 20.28 -3.51 -25.78
C ILE A 26 19.72 -2.29 -25.02
N GLY A 27 19.62 -1.14 -25.67
CA GLY A 27 19.05 0.08 -25.08
C GLY A 27 17.58 -0.12 -24.70
N LEU A 28 16.77 -0.74 -25.54
CA LEU A 28 15.36 -1.02 -25.27
C LEU A 28 15.18 -2.03 -24.12
N LEU A 29 16.03 -3.07 -24.05
CA LEU A 29 16.01 -4.02 -22.94
C LEU A 29 16.35 -3.34 -21.60
N GLY A 30 17.34 -2.45 -21.58
CA GLY A 30 17.67 -1.65 -20.40
C GLY A 30 16.51 -0.75 -19.96
N ALA A 31 15.87 -0.06 -20.91
CA ALA A 31 14.71 0.79 -20.61
C ALA A 31 13.52 -0.03 -20.08
N ALA A 32 13.27 -1.21 -20.66
CA ALA A 32 12.21 -2.11 -20.19
C ALA A 32 12.45 -2.59 -18.75
N ALA A 33 13.67 -2.90 -18.36
CA ALA A 33 14.02 -3.29 -17.00
C ALA A 33 13.77 -2.17 -15.98
N ILE A 34 14.09 -0.93 -16.32
CA ILE A 34 13.82 0.24 -15.46
C ILE A 34 12.31 0.45 -15.31
N GLN A 35 11.53 0.35 -16.39
CA GLN A 35 10.07 0.50 -16.35
C GLN A 35 9.42 -0.56 -15.47
N LEU A 36 9.88 -1.81 -15.53
CA LEU A 36 9.37 -2.90 -14.71
C LEU A 36 9.60 -2.63 -13.21
N ASN A 37 10.76 -2.12 -12.84
CA ASN A 37 11.04 -1.75 -11.46
C ASN A 37 10.19 -0.54 -11.01
N ALA A 38 10.02 0.46 -11.87
CA ALA A 38 9.16 1.60 -11.58
C ALA A 38 7.70 1.19 -11.30
N LEU A 39 7.14 0.25 -12.08
CA LEU A 39 5.81 -0.30 -11.83
C LEU A 39 5.69 -1.00 -10.48
N LYS A 40 6.70 -1.77 -10.07
CA LYS A 40 6.72 -2.43 -8.76
C LYS A 40 6.69 -1.42 -7.60
N TYR A 41 7.44 -0.33 -7.70
CA TYR A 41 7.42 0.73 -6.69
C TYR A 41 6.09 1.49 -6.67
N THR A 42 5.48 1.71 -7.83
CA THR A 42 4.16 2.35 -7.93
C THR A 42 3.09 1.49 -7.26
N ASP A 43 3.08 0.18 -7.50
CA ASP A 43 2.17 -0.76 -6.87
C ASP A 43 2.34 -0.78 -5.34
N SER A 44 3.59 -0.81 -4.84
CA SER A 44 3.88 -0.77 -3.40
C SER A 44 3.39 0.54 -2.76
N SER A 45 3.54 1.67 -3.45
CA SER A 45 3.04 2.97 -3.00
C SER A 45 1.52 3.02 -2.98
N ALA A 46 0.86 2.42 -3.98
CA ALA A 46 -0.59 2.32 -4.03
C ALA A 46 -1.14 1.49 -2.86
N MET A 47 -0.49 0.36 -2.51
CA MET A 47 -0.85 -0.43 -1.34
C MET A 47 -0.71 0.37 -0.04
N THR A 48 0.36 1.14 0.12
CA THR A 48 0.55 2.00 1.30
C THR A 48 -0.56 3.06 1.41
N SER A 49 -0.94 3.67 0.28
CA SER A 49 -2.04 4.64 0.24
C SER A 49 -3.37 3.99 0.61
N GLN A 50 -3.65 2.78 0.10
CA GLN A 50 -4.88 2.06 0.41
C GLN A 50 -4.94 1.67 1.90
N ALA A 51 -3.85 1.19 2.48
CA ALA A 51 -3.76 0.92 3.92
C ALA A 51 -4.02 2.19 4.75
N SER A 52 -3.49 3.33 4.32
CA SER A 52 -3.75 4.61 5.00
C SER A 52 -5.23 4.99 4.95
N PHE A 53 -5.91 4.82 3.81
CA PHE A 53 -7.35 5.11 3.70
C PHE A 53 -8.19 4.24 4.64
N ILE A 54 -7.89 2.93 4.73
CA ILE A 54 -8.58 2.03 5.65
C ILE A 54 -8.36 2.48 7.11
N ALA A 55 -7.14 2.88 7.46
CA ALA A 55 -6.83 3.33 8.81
C ALA A 55 -7.54 4.65 9.15
N TYR A 56 -7.59 5.61 8.24
CA TYR A 56 -8.31 6.87 8.43
C TYR A 56 -9.82 6.66 8.49
N ASP A 57 -10.41 5.84 7.61
CA ASP A 57 -11.84 5.49 7.67
C ASP A 57 -12.20 4.91 9.03
N MET A 58 -11.41 3.94 9.52
CA MET A 58 -11.64 3.35 10.84
C MET A 58 -11.50 4.36 11.97
N MET A 59 -10.51 5.25 11.90
CA MET A 59 -10.32 6.31 12.89
C MET A 59 -11.52 7.28 12.94
N ASP A 60 -12.07 7.64 11.80
CA ASP A 60 -13.21 8.54 11.70
C ASP A 60 -14.50 7.88 12.21
N ARG A 61 -14.70 6.58 11.95
CA ARG A 61 -15.81 5.80 12.53
C ARG A 61 -15.71 5.73 14.05
N ILE A 62 -14.52 5.49 14.60
CA ILE A 62 -14.28 5.50 16.04
C ILE A 62 -14.65 6.88 16.62
N ARG A 63 -14.19 7.97 16.00
CA ARG A 63 -14.53 9.33 16.46
C ARG A 63 -16.03 9.59 16.43
N ALA A 64 -16.69 9.28 15.33
CA ALA A 64 -18.13 9.48 15.17
C ALA A 64 -18.93 8.71 16.23
N ASN A 65 -18.53 7.48 16.55
CA ASN A 65 -19.21 6.68 17.55
C ASN A 65 -18.93 7.16 18.99
N VAL A 66 -17.70 7.61 19.27
CA VAL A 66 -17.35 8.19 20.57
C VAL A 66 -18.08 9.51 20.78
N ASP A 67 -18.10 10.42 19.81
CA ASP A 67 -18.81 11.70 19.90
C ASP A 67 -20.33 11.51 20.02
N GLY A 68 -20.89 10.56 19.26
CA GLY A 68 -22.31 10.21 19.33
C GLY A 68 -22.75 9.66 20.69
N ASN A 69 -21.86 8.97 21.39
CA ASN A 69 -22.14 8.39 22.71
C ASN A 69 -21.79 9.31 23.90
N ALA A 70 -20.98 10.36 23.69
CA ALA A 70 -20.67 11.35 24.73
C ALA A 70 -21.93 12.07 25.24
N SER A 71 -22.95 12.19 24.40
CA SER A 71 -24.27 12.75 24.77
C SER A 71 -25.14 11.81 25.60
N ALA A 72 -24.85 10.51 25.64
CA ALA A 72 -25.63 9.48 26.32
C ALA A 72 -25.02 9.08 27.65
N ASN A 73 -24.84 10.03 28.57
CA ASN A 73 -24.44 9.79 29.94
C ASN A 73 -23.07 9.20 30.25
N GLY A 74 -22.02 9.67 29.62
CA GLY A 74 -20.67 9.87 30.20
C GLY A 74 -19.90 8.71 30.84
N SER A 75 -20.45 7.54 31.02
CA SER A 75 -19.81 6.52 31.85
C SER A 75 -19.33 5.28 31.07
N THR A 76 -19.66 5.15 29.82
CA THR A 76 -19.21 4.02 29.02
C THR A 76 -17.95 4.44 28.26
N ASN A 77 -16.83 3.86 28.59
CA ASN A 77 -15.59 4.04 27.83
C ASN A 77 -15.75 3.33 26.46
N VAL A 78 -16.56 3.93 25.58
CA VAL A 78 -16.86 3.43 24.24
C VAL A 78 -15.57 3.22 23.47
N LEU A 79 -14.59 4.10 23.66
CA LEU A 79 -13.30 4.01 23.00
C LEU A 79 -12.57 2.69 23.36
N ALA A 80 -12.58 2.29 24.62
CA ALA A 80 -11.95 1.03 25.05
C ALA A 80 -12.58 -0.21 24.41
N THR A 81 -13.86 -0.12 24.00
CA THR A 81 -14.54 -1.24 23.33
C THR A 81 -14.00 -1.51 21.92
N TYR A 82 -13.33 -0.52 21.30
CA TYR A 82 -12.69 -0.68 19.99
C TYR A 82 -11.34 -1.39 20.04
N ASN A 83 -10.85 -1.76 21.22
CA ASN A 83 -9.60 -2.50 21.32
C ASN A 83 -9.72 -3.85 20.58
N LEU A 84 -8.90 -4.04 19.55
CA LEU A 84 -8.89 -5.21 18.67
C LEU A 84 -7.44 -5.71 18.54
N PRO A 85 -7.06 -6.78 19.22
CA PRO A 85 -5.67 -7.26 19.21
C PRO A 85 -5.25 -7.86 17.86
N ASN A 86 -6.19 -8.43 17.11
CA ASN A 86 -6.00 -8.98 15.77
C ASN A 86 -7.35 -9.10 15.04
N LEU A 87 -7.32 -9.37 13.73
CA LEU A 87 -8.52 -9.47 12.90
C LEU A 87 -9.44 -10.66 13.26
N ASP A 88 -8.91 -11.71 13.87
CA ASP A 88 -9.71 -12.88 14.25
C ASP A 88 -10.63 -12.57 15.43
N ALA A 89 -10.25 -11.58 16.24
CA ALA A 89 -11.07 -11.10 17.35
C ALA A 89 -12.21 -10.16 16.92
N ALA A 90 -12.27 -9.79 15.63
CA ALA A 90 -13.36 -8.95 15.13
C ALA A 90 -14.70 -9.69 15.20
N PRO A 91 -15.76 -9.02 15.70
CA PRO A 91 -17.09 -9.63 15.79
C PRO A 91 -17.69 -9.90 14.41
N ALA A 92 -18.76 -10.68 14.38
CA ALA A 92 -19.60 -10.82 13.18
C ALA A 92 -20.33 -9.50 12.86
N ALA A 93 -20.71 -9.33 11.59
CA ALA A 93 -21.48 -8.16 11.14
C ALA A 93 -22.75 -7.98 11.99
N ASN A 94 -22.98 -6.75 12.44
CA ASN A 94 -24.14 -6.41 13.25
C ASN A 94 -24.59 -4.97 13.01
N LEU A 95 -25.57 -4.79 12.15
CA LEU A 95 -26.12 -3.47 11.79
C LEU A 95 -26.80 -2.74 12.96
N ASN A 96 -27.13 -3.44 14.04
CA ASN A 96 -27.76 -2.84 15.23
C ASN A 96 -26.73 -2.32 16.26
N LYS A 97 -25.45 -2.58 16.03
CA LYS A 97 -24.34 -2.14 16.90
C LYS A 97 -23.21 -1.56 16.03
N ALA A 98 -23.14 -0.23 16.01
CA ALA A 98 -22.16 0.49 15.19
C ALA A 98 -20.73 -0.05 15.37
N ARG A 99 -20.28 -0.18 16.63
CA ARG A 99 -18.95 -0.72 16.93
C ARG A 99 -18.69 -2.11 16.33
N ASP A 100 -19.64 -3.03 16.40
CA ASP A 100 -19.45 -4.39 15.89
C ASP A 100 -19.40 -4.38 14.35
N GLN A 101 -20.23 -3.55 13.72
CA GLN A 101 -20.22 -3.35 12.28
C GLN A 101 -18.90 -2.69 11.81
N ASP A 102 -18.43 -1.67 12.52
CA ASP A 102 -17.15 -1.00 12.19
C ASP A 102 -15.95 -1.96 12.23
N LEU A 103 -15.88 -2.80 13.26
CA LEU A 103 -14.79 -3.79 13.38
C LEU A 103 -14.89 -4.90 12.34
N PHE A 104 -16.11 -5.30 11.98
CA PHE A 104 -16.34 -6.24 10.89
C PHE A 104 -15.90 -5.65 9.55
N ASP A 105 -16.34 -4.44 9.23
CA ASP A 105 -15.97 -3.74 7.99
C ASP A 105 -14.45 -3.51 7.90
N PHE A 106 -13.81 -3.17 9.03
CA PHE A 106 -12.35 -3.03 9.11
C PHE A 106 -11.64 -4.33 8.73
N LYS A 107 -12.08 -5.47 9.29
CA LYS A 107 -11.55 -6.78 8.94
C LYS A 107 -11.78 -7.11 7.46
N ASP A 108 -13.00 -6.87 6.95
CA ASP A 108 -13.35 -7.16 5.55
C ASP A 108 -12.55 -6.32 4.58
N ASN A 109 -12.40 -5.03 4.86
CA ASN A 109 -11.58 -4.11 4.06
C ASN A 109 -10.11 -4.56 4.00
N ILE A 110 -9.53 -5.02 5.11
CA ILE A 110 -8.15 -5.54 5.14
C ILE A 110 -8.07 -6.87 4.38
N GLY A 111 -9.06 -7.74 4.52
CA GLY A 111 -9.14 -8.99 3.77
C GLY A 111 -9.20 -8.77 2.26
N ASN A 112 -10.00 -7.81 1.81
CA ASN A 112 -10.11 -7.42 0.40
C ASN A 112 -8.83 -6.73 -0.11
N PHE A 113 -8.14 -5.96 0.75
CA PHE A 113 -6.90 -5.25 0.42
C PHE A 113 -5.69 -6.20 0.29
N ALA A 114 -5.45 -7.05 1.29
CA ALA A 114 -4.22 -7.83 1.42
C ALA A 114 -4.44 -9.35 1.43
N SER A 115 -5.68 -9.80 1.25
CA SER A 115 -6.07 -11.21 1.29
C SER A 115 -5.54 -11.92 2.55
N ALA A 116 -5.02 -13.13 2.41
CA ALA A 116 -4.50 -13.93 3.53
C ALA A 116 -3.26 -13.35 4.24
N SER A 117 -2.58 -12.36 3.63
CA SER A 117 -1.42 -11.70 4.24
C SER A 117 -1.79 -10.47 5.09
N GLY A 118 -3.05 -10.07 5.04
CA GLY A 118 -3.56 -8.91 5.77
C GLY A 118 -3.58 -9.13 7.27
N THR A 119 -3.03 -8.18 8.02
CA THR A 119 -3.12 -8.13 9.47
C THR A 119 -3.63 -6.77 9.90
N GLY A 120 -4.36 -6.72 10.99
CA GLY A 120 -4.87 -5.47 11.54
C GLY A 120 -5.02 -5.54 13.04
N SER A 121 -4.74 -4.43 13.70
CA SER A 121 -4.98 -4.27 15.13
C SER A 121 -5.36 -2.84 15.48
N ILE A 122 -6.12 -2.69 16.53
CA ILE A 122 -6.50 -1.40 17.13
C ILE A 122 -6.17 -1.48 18.60
N VAL A 123 -5.26 -0.63 19.06
CA VAL A 123 -4.86 -0.56 20.46
C VAL A 123 -5.29 0.77 21.03
N VAL A 124 -6.04 0.72 22.13
CA VAL A 124 -6.45 1.89 22.89
C VAL A 124 -5.61 1.97 24.15
N SER A 125 -4.81 3.03 24.27
CA SER A 125 -3.94 3.30 25.41
C SER A 125 -4.37 4.59 26.10
N ASP A 126 -4.11 4.67 27.40
CA ASP A 126 -4.37 5.88 28.22
C ASP A 126 -5.79 6.45 28.09
N SER A 127 -6.76 5.61 27.76
CA SER A 127 -8.18 5.96 27.55
C SER A 127 -8.44 7.00 26.45
N THR A 128 -7.43 7.49 25.77
CA THR A 128 -7.55 8.55 24.73
C THR A 128 -6.69 8.31 23.49
N LEU A 129 -5.66 7.52 23.59
CA LEU A 129 -4.73 7.28 22.48
C LEU A 129 -5.14 6.03 21.71
N VAL A 130 -5.43 6.18 20.44
CA VAL A 130 -5.76 5.07 19.52
C VAL A 130 -4.62 4.86 18.54
N THR A 131 -4.16 3.64 18.47
CA THR A 131 -3.16 3.19 17.48
C THR A 131 -3.80 2.13 16.60
N ILE A 132 -3.93 2.44 15.31
CA ILE A 132 -4.40 1.50 14.29
C ILE A 132 -3.18 1.03 13.51
N THR A 133 -2.97 -0.28 13.43
CA THR A 133 -1.88 -0.86 12.65
C THR A 133 -2.47 -1.81 11.60
N ILE A 134 -2.07 -1.62 10.35
CA ILE A 134 -2.43 -2.48 9.23
C ILE A 134 -1.16 -3.03 8.62
N GLY A 135 -1.06 -4.34 8.49
CA GLY A 135 0.08 -5.01 7.90
C GLY A 135 -0.31 -5.82 6.66
N TRP A 136 0.63 -5.95 5.74
CA TRP A 136 0.50 -6.77 4.54
C TRP A 136 1.86 -7.30 4.08
N SER A 137 1.84 -8.27 3.17
CA SER A 137 3.04 -8.80 2.57
C SER A 137 3.20 -8.24 1.16
N ASP A 138 4.33 -7.56 0.93
CA ASP A 138 4.64 -6.94 -0.36
C ASP A 138 5.64 -7.80 -1.15
N ASN A 139 5.12 -8.78 -1.88
CA ASN A 139 5.92 -9.67 -2.73
C ASN A 139 6.52 -8.96 -3.95
N ARG A 140 5.94 -7.82 -4.35
CA ARG A 140 6.35 -7.06 -5.54
C ARG A 140 7.57 -6.20 -5.24
N ALA A 141 7.58 -5.54 -4.08
CA ALA A 141 8.74 -4.79 -3.62
C ALA A 141 9.96 -5.69 -3.35
N ALA A 142 9.73 -6.92 -2.87
CA ALA A 142 10.79 -7.90 -2.68
C ALA A 142 11.52 -8.25 -3.99
N GLY A 143 10.80 -8.31 -5.12
CA GLY A 143 11.39 -8.56 -6.43
C GLY A 143 12.05 -7.34 -7.09
N ALA A 144 11.94 -6.14 -6.49
CA ALA A 144 12.58 -4.91 -6.97
C ALA A 144 13.92 -4.62 -6.29
N SER A 145 14.14 -5.17 -5.08
CA SER A 145 15.46 -5.10 -4.44
C SER A 145 16.42 -6.04 -5.15
N ASN A 146 17.60 -5.53 -5.53
CA ASN A 146 18.72 -6.17 -6.26
C ASN A 146 18.99 -7.64 -5.88
N GLN A 147 18.10 -8.54 -6.25
CA GLN A 147 18.41 -9.96 -6.14
C GLN A 147 19.22 -10.37 -7.38
N ALA A 148 20.46 -10.75 -7.14
CA ALA A 148 21.29 -11.40 -8.15
C ALA A 148 20.52 -12.58 -8.76
N THR A 149 20.53 -12.69 -10.06
CA THR A 149 20.02 -13.83 -10.82
C THR A 149 20.54 -15.13 -10.19
N GLY A 150 19.64 -15.91 -9.58
CA GLY A 150 19.99 -17.18 -8.93
C GLY A 150 19.61 -17.31 -7.45
N SER A 151 19.09 -16.25 -6.84
CA SER A 151 18.57 -16.32 -5.45
C SER A 151 17.19 -17.00 -5.41
N PRO A 152 16.88 -17.80 -4.38
CA PRO A 152 15.54 -18.36 -4.20
C PRO A 152 14.48 -17.26 -4.17
N ALA A 153 13.24 -17.61 -4.54
CA ALA A 153 12.12 -16.68 -4.61
C ALA A 153 12.13 -15.68 -3.46
N ALA A 154 12.05 -14.40 -3.79
CA ALA A 154 12.14 -13.32 -2.80
C ALA A 154 11.16 -13.57 -1.65
N THR A 155 11.69 -13.67 -0.45
CA THR A 155 10.85 -13.76 0.75
C THR A 155 9.94 -12.53 0.81
N PRO A 156 8.64 -12.71 1.04
CA PRO A 156 7.71 -11.60 1.16
C PRO A 156 8.20 -10.61 2.21
N VAL A 157 8.29 -9.33 1.85
CA VAL A 157 8.70 -8.28 2.79
C VAL A 157 7.45 -7.81 3.54
N PRO A 158 7.37 -8.01 4.86
CA PRO A 158 6.27 -7.48 5.63
C PRO A 158 6.33 -5.95 5.60
N ARG A 159 5.19 -5.34 5.30
CA ARG A 159 4.97 -3.89 5.35
C ARG A 159 3.89 -3.59 6.36
N SER A 160 3.94 -2.44 6.97
CA SER A 160 2.88 -1.97 7.85
C SER A 160 2.69 -0.47 7.74
N PHE A 161 1.45 -0.05 7.92
CA PHE A 161 1.07 1.34 8.12
C PHE A 161 0.51 1.49 9.53
N GLN A 162 0.92 2.55 10.24
CA GLN A 162 0.46 2.83 11.58
C GLN A 162 -0.08 4.25 11.65
N LEU A 163 -1.32 4.38 12.15
CA LEU A 163 -1.97 5.65 12.44
C LEU A 163 -2.14 5.77 13.95
N VAL A 164 -1.59 6.84 14.51
CA VAL A 164 -1.73 7.14 15.93
C VAL A 164 -2.48 8.46 16.07
N SER A 165 -3.56 8.46 16.84
CA SER A 165 -4.33 9.67 17.11
C SER A 165 -4.87 9.68 18.52
N ARG A 166 -4.96 10.86 19.09
CA ARG A 166 -5.64 11.08 20.37
C ARG A 166 -7.09 11.46 20.10
N ILE A 167 -8.00 10.72 20.71
CA ILE A 167 -9.43 11.04 20.69
C ILE A 167 -9.76 11.68 22.02
N GLY A 168 -9.97 13.00 22.01
CA GLY A 168 -10.38 13.76 23.20
C GLY A 168 -11.83 13.44 23.50
N VAL A 169 -12.12 12.93 24.69
CA VAL A 169 -13.44 13.12 25.28
C VAL A 169 -13.39 14.55 25.79
N ASN A 170 -14.22 15.44 25.24
CA ASN A 170 -14.35 16.78 25.79
C ASN A 170 -14.93 16.62 27.21
N PRO A 171 -14.24 17.10 28.26
CA PRO A 171 -14.69 16.95 29.64
C PRO A 171 -16.00 17.67 29.90
#